data_d68f696f767dda3980a30c059f2fed37
#
_entry.id   d68f696f767dda3980a30c059f2fed37
#
_cell.length_a   1.000
_cell.length_b   1.000
_cell.length_c   1.000
_cell.angle_alpha   90.00
_cell.angle_beta   90.00
_cell.angle_gamma   90.00
#
_symmetry.space_group_name_H-M   'P 1'
#
loop_
_entity.id
_entity.type
_entity.pdbx_description
1 polymer ?
#
loop_
_entity_poly.entity_id
_entity_poly.type
_entity_poly.pdbx_seq_one_letter_code
_entity_poly.pdbx_strand_id
1 'polypeptide(L)'
;AYFDCRHSKRRTASAVFYEMDYESRLIALRDRINNRTYQTGKSVCFVVTRPRYREVFAASFEDRIVHHYIALRLTPLFEEIFSERTFNCRKGKGQLYGINTLKEDIRQCSNNYTEDCHIMKLDLKGFFMSIDKKLLSEMVDRFIVRYYKGEDIDDLRYLCRVVILHSPEKNCERHSPLSYWEKLDKNKSLFTNGEGKGVAIGNLFAQIFANFLLNTLDWFIENEGIKHHGRYVDDFY
;
A
#
# COMPACT_ATOMS: atom_id res chain seq x y z
N ALA A 1 10.90 1.91 13.95
CA ALA A 1 10.01 2.63 13.03
C ALA A 1 10.57 4.01 12.66
N TYR A 2 10.89 4.90 13.63
CA TYR A 2 11.42 6.24 13.34
C TYR A 2 12.70 6.20 12.48
N PHE A 3 13.73 5.49 12.90
CA PHE A 3 14.98 5.39 12.14
C PHE A 3 14.80 4.76 10.77
N ASP A 4 13.90 3.81 10.62
CA ASP A 4 13.54 3.20 9.35
C ASP A 4 12.83 4.20 8.43
N CYS A 5 11.82 4.91 8.94
CA CYS A 5 11.15 6.00 8.21
C CYS A 5 12.11 7.09 7.76
N ARG A 6 13.04 7.48 8.64
CA ARG A 6 14.03 8.52 8.40
C ARG A 6 15.03 8.16 7.30
N HIS A 7 15.40 6.91 7.18
CA HIS A 7 16.52 6.45 6.34
C HIS A 7 16.48 7.01 4.90
N SER A 8 15.32 6.99 4.25
CA SER A 8 15.17 7.50 2.87
C SER A 8 14.70 8.95 2.79
N LYS A 9 14.54 9.66 3.92
CA LYS A 9 13.85 10.96 3.97
C LYS A 9 14.62 12.07 4.70
N ARG A 10 15.88 11.84 5.06
CA ARG A 10 16.72 12.74 5.88
C ARG A 10 16.78 14.19 5.41
N ARG A 11 16.62 14.43 4.11
CA ARG A 11 16.75 15.76 3.49
C ARG A 11 15.42 16.44 3.22
N THR A 12 14.29 15.83 3.59
CA THR A 12 12.99 16.48 3.40
C THR A 12 12.72 17.48 4.52
N ALA A 13 12.13 18.64 4.19
CA ALA A 13 11.83 19.68 5.17
C ALA A 13 11.00 19.13 6.36
N SER A 14 10.02 18.24 6.08
CA SER A 14 9.19 17.63 7.12
C SER A 14 9.99 16.71 8.07
N ALA A 15 10.99 15.99 7.55
CA ALA A 15 11.86 15.16 8.39
C ALA A 15 12.77 16.03 9.26
N VAL A 16 13.42 17.03 8.64
CA VAL A 16 14.30 17.98 9.37
C VAL A 16 13.52 18.68 10.47
N PHE A 17 12.32 19.20 10.17
CA PHE A 17 11.46 19.84 11.17
C PHE A 17 11.07 18.88 12.31
N TYR A 18 10.79 17.63 12.01
CA TYR A 18 10.47 16.62 13.03
C TYR A 18 11.69 16.31 13.91
N GLU A 19 12.89 16.27 13.31
CA GLU A 19 14.14 15.95 13.98
C GLU A 19 14.61 17.01 15.00
N MET A 20 14.16 18.24 14.88
CA MET A 20 14.52 19.31 15.81
C MET A 20 14.13 19.00 17.26
N ASP A 21 13.08 18.18 17.47
CA ASP A 21 12.58 17.79 18.78
C ASP A 21 11.99 16.36 18.74
N TYR A 22 12.70 15.43 18.08
CA TYR A 22 12.16 14.12 17.78
C TYR A 22 11.88 13.27 19.02
N GLU A 23 12.67 13.42 20.09
CA GLU A 23 12.49 12.64 21.32
C GLU A 23 11.17 12.98 22.00
N SER A 24 10.92 14.27 22.26
CA SER A 24 9.65 14.73 22.85
C SER A 24 8.46 14.37 21.98
N ARG A 25 8.60 14.50 20.64
CA ARG A 25 7.54 14.14 19.69
C ARG A 25 7.26 12.65 19.68
N LEU A 26 8.29 11.79 19.77
CA LEU A 26 8.11 10.35 19.85
C LEU A 26 7.46 9.93 21.18
N ILE A 27 7.82 10.57 22.29
CA ILE A 27 7.18 10.35 23.58
C ILE A 27 5.69 10.73 23.50
N ALA A 28 5.38 11.90 22.98
CA ALA A 28 4.01 12.35 22.80
C ALA A 28 3.20 11.46 21.84
N LEU A 29 3.82 10.95 20.78
CA LEU A 29 3.21 9.98 19.87
C LEU A 29 2.90 8.67 20.58
N ARG A 30 3.87 8.12 21.33
CA ARG A 30 3.69 6.91 22.15
C ARG A 30 2.52 7.08 23.12
N ASP A 31 2.47 8.20 23.84
CA ASP A 31 1.43 8.46 24.83
C ASP A 31 0.04 8.55 24.18
N ARG A 32 -0.08 9.16 23.00
CA ARG A 32 -1.32 9.17 22.22
C ARG A 32 -1.73 7.77 21.74
N ILE A 33 -0.77 6.93 21.37
CA ILE A 33 -1.05 5.54 20.98
C ILE A 33 -1.54 4.75 22.18
N ASN A 34 -0.84 4.82 23.30
CA ASN A 34 -1.20 4.10 24.54
C ASN A 34 -2.59 4.52 25.03
N ASN A 35 -2.91 5.81 24.96
CA ASN A 35 -4.20 6.35 25.39
C ASN A 35 -5.31 6.21 24.32
N ARG A 36 -5.04 5.60 23.16
CA ARG A 36 -6.00 5.46 22.04
C ARG A 36 -6.53 6.80 21.50
N THR A 37 -5.73 7.85 21.60
CA THR A 37 -6.07 9.21 21.14
C THR A 37 -5.32 9.62 19.87
N TYR A 38 -4.47 8.75 19.33
CA TYR A 38 -3.79 9.02 18.08
C TYR A 38 -4.81 9.14 16.93
N GLN A 39 -4.66 10.20 16.16
CA GLN A 39 -5.37 10.44 14.91
C GLN A 39 -4.35 10.84 13.84
N THR A 40 -4.62 10.49 12.60
CA THR A 40 -3.78 10.88 11.47
C THR A 40 -3.80 12.39 11.27
N GLY A 41 -2.63 12.94 11.02
CA GLY A 41 -2.45 14.37 10.76
C GLY A 41 -2.93 14.81 9.37
N LYS A 42 -2.72 16.10 9.08
CA LYS A 42 -3.03 16.69 7.77
C LYS A 42 -2.08 16.15 6.70
N SER A 43 -2.64 15.66 5.60
CA SER A 43 -1.89 15.20 4.43
C SER A 43 -1.64 16.34 3.44
N VAL A 44 -0.59 16.20 2.63
CA VAL A 44 -0.40 17.01 1.42
C VAL A 44 -0.91 16.21 0.23
N CYS A 45 -1.81 16.82 -0.57
CA CYS A 45 -2.35 16.20 -1.76
C CYS A 45 -1.86 16.92 -3.02
N PHE A 46 -1.41 16.16 -4.01
CA PHE A 46 -0.97 16.70 -5.29
C PHE A 46 -1.24 15.73 -6.44
N VAL A 47 -1.22 16.24 -7.66
CA VAL A 47 -1.40 15.43 -8.87
C VAL A 47 -0.07 15.30 -9.59
N VAL A 48 0.37 14.06 -9.78
CA VAL A 48 1.49 13.71 -10.67
C VAL A 48 0.94 13.62 -12.10
N THR A 49 1.62 14.27 -13.06
CA THR A 49 1.13 14.40 -14.45
C THR A 49 1.75 13.40 -15.42
N ARG A 50 2.90 12.83 -15.08
CA ARG A 50 3.66 11.90 -15.94
C ARG A 50 3.93 10.58 -15.22
N PRO A 51 3.85 9.43 -15.89
CA PRO A 51 3.41 9.23 -17.30
C PRO A 51 1.91 9.41 -17.50
N ARG A 52 1.11 9.39 -16.42
CA ARG A 52 -0.35 9.60 -16.40
C ARG A 52 -0.73 10.44 -15.18
N TYR A 53 -1.85 11.15 -15.27
CA TYR A 53 -2.39 11.89 -14.13
C TYR A 53 -2.75 10.92 -12.99
N ARG A 54 -2.21 11.17 -11.80
CA ARG A 54 -2.48 10.39 -10.58
C ARG A 54 -2.56 11.31 -9.38
N GLU A 55 -3.60 11.17 -8.59
CA GLU A 55 -3.74 11.82 -7.29
C GLU A 55 -2.87 11.09 -6.26
N VAL A 56 -2.07 11.84 -5.52
CA VAL A 56 -1.15 11.32 -4.51
C VAL A 56 -1.37 12.05 -3.20
N PHE A 57 -1.50 11.30 -2.11
CA PHE A 57 -1.55 11.83 -0.76
C PHE A 57 -0.27 11.50 0.00
N ALA A 58 0.45 12.52 0.40
CA ALA A 58 1.63 12.38 1.23
C ALA A 58 1.24 12.63 2.69
N ALA A 59 1.30 11.59 3.50
CA ALA A 59 1.07 11.68 4.92
C ALA A 59 2.12 12.56 5.64
N SER A 60 1.79 13.09 6.80
CA SER A 60 2.72 13.80 7.67
C SER A 60 3.92 12.90 8.02
N PHE A 61 5.03 13.49 8.45
CA PHE A 61 6.21 12.67 8.82
C PHE A 61 5.91 11.77 10.02
N GLU A 62 5.11 12.24 10.98
CA GLU A 62 4.67 11.45 12.13
C GLU A 62 3.81 10.26 11.71
N ASP A 63 2.83 10.46 10.83
CA ASP A 63 2.01 9.37 10.31
C ASP A 63 2.83 8.33 9.55
N ARG A 64 3.88 8.78 8.84
CA ARG A 64 4.80 7.84 8.19
C ARG A 64 5.57 6.99 9.19
N ILE A 65 5.90 7.51 10.38
CA ILE A 65 6.50 6.71 11.45
C ILE A 65 5.53 5.60 11.88
N VAL A 66 4.24 5.91 11.99
CA VAL A 66 3.19 4.93 12.29
C VAL A 66 3.05 3.90 11.15
N HIS A 67 3.09 4.35 9.89
CA HIS A 67 3.07 3.43 8.74
C HIS A 67 4.27 2.48 8.75
N HIS A 68 5.46 2.97 9.10
CA HIS A 68 6.66 2.13 9.25
C HIS A 68 6.58 1.20 10.46
N TYR A 69 5.94 1.64 11.56
CA TYR A 69 5.69 0.77 12.70
C TYR A 69 4.82 -0.43 12.31
N ILE A 70 3.71 -0.19 11.60
CA ILE A 70 2.83 -1.24 11.09
C ILE A 70 3.57 -2.15 10.11
N ALA A 71 4.30 -1.56 9.15
CA ALA A 71 5.02 -2.30 8.12
C ALA A 71 6.08 -3.24 8.71
N LEU A 72 6.87 -2.80 9.67
CA LEU A 72 7.90 -3.62 10.33
C LEU A 72 7.33 -4.86 11.03
N ARG A 73 6.08 -4.81 11.47
CA ARG A 73 5.42 -5.92 12.15
C ARG A 73 4.67 -6.85 11.21
N LEU A 74 3.98 -6.29 10.22
CA LEU A 74 3.12 -7.08 9.35
C LEU A 74 3.84 -7.61 8.10
N THR A 75 4.84 -6.89 7.56
CA THR A 75 5.53 -7.34 6.35
C THR A 75 6.15 -8.74 6.47
N PRO A 76 6.85 -9.09 7.56
CA PRO A 76 7.39 -10.44 7.70
C PRO A 76 6.30 -11.52 7.64
N LEU A 77 5.16 -11.29 8.31
CA LEU A 77 4.04 -12.24 8.32
C LEU A 77 3.32 -12.31 6.97
N PHE A 78 3.20 -11.19 6.27
CA PHE A 78 2.62 -11.17 4.93
C PHE A 78 3.51 -11.87 3.92
N GLU A 79 4.84 -11.75 4.03
CA GLU A 79 5.79 -12.45 3.15
C GLU A 79 5.66 -13.97 3.25
N GLU A 80 5.27 -14.51 4.41
CA GLU A 80 5.05 -15.94 4.62
C GLU A 80 3.82 -16.49 3.86
N ILE A 81 2.84 -15.62 3.56
CA ILE A 81 1.60 -16.01 2.89
C ILE A 81 1.49 -15.54 1.45
N PHE A 82 2.33 -14.60 1.03
CA PHE A 82 2.25 -14.06 -0.33
C PHE A 82 2.70 -15.07 -1.37
N SER A 83 1.91 -15.18 -2.44
CA SER A 83 2.29 -15.96 -3.62
C SER A 83 3.68 -15.57 -4.12
N GLU A 84 4.46 -16.58 -4.56
CA GLU A 84 5.73 -16.35 -5.24
C GLU A 84 5.55 -15.54 -6.54
N ARG A 85 4.34 -15.52 -7.07
CA ARG A 85 3.93 -14.82 -8.30
C ARG A 85 3.49 -13.36 -8.09
N THR A 86 3.60 -12.83 -6.86
CA THR A 86 3.40 -11.41 -6.54
C THR A 86 4.75 -10.68 -6.53
N PHE A 87 4.93 -9.65 -7.36
CA PHE A 87 6.26 -9.08 -7.62
C PHE A 87 6.49 -7.69 -7.04
N ASN A 88 5.44 -6.90 -6.78
CA ASN A 88 5.58 -5.52 -6.33
C ASN A 88 5.83 -5.40 -4.82
N CYS A 89 6.64 -4.39 -4.45
CA CYS A 89 6.88 -4.00 -3.04
C CYS A 89 7.40 -5.12 -2.14
N ARG A 90 8.12 -6.08 -2.69
CA ARG A 90 8.74 -7.21 -1.98
C ARG A 90 10.26 -7.20 -2.16
N LYS A 91 10.99 -7.54 -1.10
CA LYS A 91 12.45 -7.61 -1.13
C LYS A 91 12.90 -8.73 -2.09
N GLY A 92 13.85 -8.41 -2.96
CA GLY A 92 14.37 -9.35 -3.96
C GLY A 92 13.45 -9.58 -5.17
N LYS A 93 12.27 -8.98 -5.17
CA LYS A 93 11.33 -8.99 -6.30
C LYS A 93 11.19 -7.57 -6.87
N GLY A 94 10.35 -7.36 -7.82
CA GLY A 94 10.14 -6.08 -8.47
C GLY A 94 9.90 -6.25 -9.97
N GLN A 95 9.88 -5.16 -10.70
CA GLN A 95 9.54 -5.15 -12.11
C GLN A 95 10.43 -6.09 -12.95
N LEU A 96 11.75 -6.03 -12.74
CA LEU A 96 12.67 -6.87 -13.50
C LEU A 96 12.48 -8.37 -13.19
N TYR A 97 12.24 -8.69 -11.92
CA TYR A 97 11.93 -10.08 -11.53
C TYR A 97 10.66 -10.57 -12.23
N GLY A 98 9.57 -9.75 -12.22
CA GLY A 98 8.32 -10.08 -12.91
C GLY A 98 8.50 -10.27 -14.41
N ILE A 99 9.29 -9.40 -15.08
CA ILE A 99 9.58 -9.53 -16.51
C ILE A 99 10.34 -10.85 -16.82
N ASN A 100 11.32 -11.19 -15.99
CA ASN A 100 12.07 -12.43 -16.17
C ASN A 100 11.19 -13.67 -15.94
N THR A 101 10.29 -13.62 -14.95
CA THR A 101 9.33 -14.69 -14.69
C THR A 101 8.36 -14.85 -15.87
N LEU A 102 7.78 -13.76 -16.38
CA LEU A 102 6.93 -13.78 -17.58
C LEU A 102 7.67 -14.35 -18.80
N LYS A 103 8.93 -13.94 -19.01
CA LYS A 103 9.75 -14.47 -20.11
C LYS A 103 9.92 -15.97 -20.00
N GLU A 104 10.16 -16.48 -18.82
CA GLU A 104 10.30 -17.93 -18.59
C GLU A 104 8.96 -18.66 -18.78
N ASP A 105 7.85 -18.09 -18.33
CA ASP A 105 6.52 -18.63 -18.56
C ASP A 105 6.21 -18.72 -20.08
N ILE A 106 6.53 -17.66 -20.85
CA ILE A 106 6.36 -17.68 -22.31
C ILE A 106 7.21 -18.79 -22.93
N ARG A 107 8.48 -18.91 -22.51
CA ARG A 107 9.38 -19.95 -23.02
C ARG A 107 8.83 -21.35 -22.80
N GLN A 108 8.26 -21.60 -21.62
CA GLN A 108 7.65 -22.88 -21.27
C GLN A 108 6.38 -23.15 -22.05
N CYS A 109 5.45 -22.16 -22.08
CA CYS A 109 4.16 -22.29 -22.76
C CYS A 109 4.29 -22.44 -24.30
N SER A 110 5.36 -21.86 -24.88
CA SER A 110 5.62 -21.90 -26.33
C SER A 110 6.57 -23.05 -26.73
N ASN A 111 6.83 -24.00 -25.86
CA ASN A 111 7.78 -25.06 -26.10
C ASN A 111 9.12 -24.54 -26.67
N ASN A 112 9.78 -23.63 -25.91
CA ASN A 112 11.00 -22.92 -26.32
C ASN A 112 10.83 -22.08 -27.61
N TYR A 113 9.71 -21.36 -27.75
CA TYR A 113 9.37 -20.47 -28.88
C TYR A 113 9.14 -21.20 -30.21
N THR A 114 8.77 -22.49 -30.19
CA THR A 114 8.45 -23.27 -31.37
C THR A 114 6.92 -23.33 -31.64
N GLU A 115 6.11 -22.99 -30.64
CA GLU A 115 4.65 -23.01 -30.72
C GLU A 115 4.07 -21.64 -30.32
N ASP A 116 2.84 -21.35 -30.78
CA ASP A 116 2.15 -20.13 -30.43
C ASP A 116 1.81 -20.09 -28.92
N CYS A 117 2.04 -18.94 -28.31
CA CYS A 117 1.70 -18.69 -26.92
C CYS A 117 0.83 -17.44 -26.81
N HIS A 118 -0.31 -17.58 -26.13
CA HIS A 118 -1.24 -16.47 -25.89
C HIS A 118 -1.07 -15.92 -24.47
N ILE A 119 -0.88 -14.60 -24.34
CA ILE A 119 -0.76 -13.93 -23.06
C ILE A 119 -2.00 -13.08 -22.83
N MET A 120 -2.72 -13.37 -21.75
CA MET A 120 -3.84 -12.57 -21.30
C MET A 120 -3.33 -11.55 -20.28
N LYS A 121 -3.42 -10.26 -20.58
CA LYS A 121 -3.14 -9.18 -19.64
C LYS A 121 -4.45 -8.64 -19.08
N LEU A 122 -4.53 -8.59 -17.74
CA LEU A 122 -5.67 -8.09 -16.99
C LEU A 122 -5.28 -6.90 -16.11
N ASP A 123 -6.21 -5.98 -15.88
CA ASP A 123 -6.04 -4.80 -15.01
C ASP A 123 -7.32 -4.60 -14.19
N LEU A 124 -7.16 -4.32 -12.90
CA LEU A 124 -8.30 -3.99 -12.03
C LEU A 124 -8.61 -2.50 -12.10
N LYS A 125 -9.59 -2.15 -12.91
CA LYS A 125 -9.99 -0.75 -13.13
C LYS A 125 -10.29 -0.02 -11.83
N GLY A 126 -9.48 1.02 -11.55
CA GLY A 126 -9.68 1.88 -10.39
C GLY A 126 -9.46 1.15 -9.04
N PHE A 127 -8.61 0.15 -9.01
CA PHE A 127 -8.42 -0.74 -7.87
C PHE A 127 -8.30 0.00 -6.53
N PHE A 128 -7.33 0.91 -6.39
CA PHE A 128 -7.12 1.63 -5.12
C PHE A 128 -8.35 2.44 -4.67
N MET A 129 -9.13 2.95 -5.60
CA MET A 129 -10.33 3.73 -5.30
C MET A 129 -11.54 2.84 -5.00
N SER A 130 -11.52 1.58 -5.40
CA SER A 130 -12.61 0.61 -5.15
C SER A 130 -12.47 -0.16 -3.84
N ILE A 131 -11.30 -0.11 -3.19
CA ILE A 131 -11.05 -0.84 -1.94
C ILE A 131 -12.05 -0.41 -0.86
N ASP A 132 -12.82 -1.35 -0.35
CA ASP A 132 -13.68 -1.16 0.82
C ASP A 132 -12.81 -1.15 2.08
N LYS A 133 -12.74 0.03 2.73
CA LYS A 133 -11.90 0.23 3.91
C LYS A 133 -12.34 -0.62 5.11
N LYS A 134 -13.65 -0.82 5.26
CA LYS A 134 -14.21 -1.62 6.37
C LYS A 134 -13.83 -3.09 6.19
N LEU A 135 -14.06 -3.63 5.00
CA LEU A 135 -13.68 -5.00 4.67
C LEU A 135 -12.16 -5.22 4.85
N LEU A 136 -11.34 -4.32 4.31
CA LEU A 136 -9.89 -4.39 4.48
C LEU A 136 -9.48 -4.36 5.95
N SER A 137 -10.07 -3.45 6.75
CA SER A 137 -9.78 -3.35 8.18
C SER A 137 -10.14 -4.62 8.95
N GLU A 138 -11.29 -5.23 8.64
CA GLU A 138 -11.73 -6.49 9.25
C GLU A 138 -10.83 -7.68 8.84
N MET A 139 -10.38 -7.73 7.59
CA MET A 139 -9.46 -8.76 7.12
C MET A 139 -8.10 -8.66 7.82
N VAL A 140 -7.55 -7.45 7.92
CA VAL A 140 -6.26 -7.19 8.59
C VAL A 140 -6.37 -7.50 10.08
N ASP A 141 -7.45 -7.11 10.75
CA ASP A 141 -7.67 -7.38 12.17
C ASP A 141 -7.72 -8.89 12.47
N ARG A 142 -8.48 -9.65 11.66
CA ARG A 142 -8.54 -11.11 11.77
C ARG A 142 -7.18 -11.77 11.53
N PHE A 143 -6.41 -11.25 10.59
CA PHE A 143 -5.05 -11.73 10.31
C PHE A 143 -4.12 -11.48 11.50
N ILE A 144 -4.13 -10.27 12.07
CA ILE A 144 -3.31 -9.92 13.24
C ILE A 144 -3.66 -10.83 14.43
N VAL A 145 -4.93 -10.97 14.76
CA VAL A 145 -5.37 -11.84 15.87
C VAL A 145 -4.89 -13.28 15.71
N ARG A 146 -4.86 -13.79 14.48
CA ARG A 146 -4.48 -15.18 14.21
C ARG A 146 -2.96 -15.40 14.20
N TYR A 147 -2.20 -14.50 13.64
CA TYR A 147 -0.78 -14.75 13.31
C TYR A 147 0.20 -13.90 14.10
N TYR A 148 -0.17 -12.71 14.55
CA TYR A 148 0.75 -11.86 15.30
C TYR A 148 0.84 -12.29 16.77
N LYS A 149 2.07 -12.42 17.31
CA LYS A 149 2.33 -12.90 18.68
C LYS A 149 3.07 -11.87 19.54
N GLY A 150 3.22 -10.63 19.09
CA GLY A 150 3.87 -9.57 19.85
C GLY A 150 2.98 -9.05 20.98
N GLU A 151 3.62 -8.57 22.06
CA GLU A 151 2.92 -7.99 23.21
C GLU A 151 2.16 -6.70 22.85
N ASP A 152 2.55 -6.03 21.77
CA ASP A 152 1.94 -4.81 21.26
C ASP A 152 0.78 -5.05 20.27
N ILE A 153 0.14 -6.22 20.35
CA ILE A 153 -0.95 -6.62 19.44
C ILE A 153 -2.12 -5.62 19.45
N ASP A 154 -2.51 -5.12 20.62
CA ASP A 154 -3.63 -4.19 20.74
C ASP A 154 -3.30 -2.81 20.14
N ASP A 155 -2.05 -2.37 20.27
CA ASP A 155 -1.55 -1.16 19.62
C ASP A 155 -1.55 -1.31 18.11
N LEU A 156 -1.05 -2.45 17.62
CA LEU A 156 -0.99 -2.75 16.20
C LEU A 156 -2.40 -2.78 15.57
N ARG A 157 -3.35 -3.45 16.19
CA ARG A 157 -4.75 -3.51 15.77
C ARG A 157 -5.38 -2.12 15.72
N TYR A 158 -5.20 -1.35 16.79
CA TYR A 158 -5.69 0.02 16.86
C TYR A 158 -5.13 0.90 15.75
N LEU A 159 -3.80 0.89 15.55
CA LEU A 159 -3.14 1.70 14.53
C LEU A 159 -3.53 1.28 13.11
N CYS A 160 -3.63 -0.02 12.83
CA CYS A 160 -4.12 -0.50 11.53
C CYS A 160 -5.53 0.02 11.24
N ARG A 161 -6.43 -0.04 12.23
CA ARG A 161 -7.79 0.49 12.10
C ARG A 161 -7.80 1.99 11.81
N VAL A 162 -7.04 2.78 12.57
CA VAL A 162 -6.96 4.25 12.39
C VAL A 162 -6.44 4.58 10.98
N VAL A 163 -5.37 3.92 10.54
CA VAL A 163 -4.72 4.20 9.26
C VAL A 163 -5.58 3.74 8.06
N ILE A 164 -6.20 2.57 8.15
CA ILE A 164 -7.03 2.02 7.05
C ILE A 164 -8.32 2.84 6.87
N LEU A 165 -8.99 3.19 7.99
CA LEU A 165 -10.25 3.91 7.94
C LEU A 165 -10.10 5.42 7.69
N HIS A 166 -8.86 5.94 7.73
CA HIS A 166 -8.58 7.34 7.48
C HIS A 166 -9.06 7.80 6.10
N SER A 167 -9.59 9.03 6.05
CA SER A 167 -10.07 9.70 4.83
C SER A 167 -9.24 10.98 4.61
N PRO A 168 -8.06 10.87 3.97
CA PRO A 168 -7.15 12.01 3.83
C PRO A 168 -7.73 13.13 2.97
N GLU A 169 -8.68 12.85 2.09
CA GLU A 169 -9.38 13.86 1.29
C GLU A 169 -10.20 14.84 2.15
N LYS A 170 -10.58 14.45 3.36
CA LYS A 170 -11.29 15.29 4.32
C LYS A 170 -10.35 16.21 5.13
N ASN A 171 -9.05 15.88 5.17
CA ASN A 171 -8.04 16.63 5.93
C ASN A 171 -6.70 16.69 5.18
N CYS A 172 -6.65 17.47 4.10
CA CYS A 172 -5.44 17.65 3.30
C CYS A 172 -5.28 19.08 2.80
N GLU A 173 -4.04 19.38 2.39
CA GLU A 173 -3.68 20.59 1.67
C GLU A 173 -3.34 20.27 0.21
N ARG A 174 -3.99 20.93 -0.74
CA ARG A 174 -3.76 20.71 -2.17
C ARG A 174 -2.62 21.57 -2.67
N HIS A 175 -1.58 20.94 -3.21
CA HIS A 175 -0.39 21.62 -3.72
C HIS A 175 -0.31 21.71 -5.25
N SER A 176 -1.27 21.13 -5.98
CA SER A 176 -1.36 21.27 -7.44
C SER A 176 -2.49 22.21 -7.85
N PRO A 177 -2.43 22.82 -9.05
CA PRO A 177 -3.54 23.59 -9.61
C PRO A 177 -4.82 22.73 -9.73
N LEU A 178 -5.99 23.32 -9.46
CA LEU A 178 -7.28 22.61 -9.55
C LEU A 178 -7.53 22.01 -10.95
N SER A 179 -7.05 22.67 -12.01
CA SER A 179 -7.13 22.18 -13.38
C SER A 179 -6.46 20.82 -13.61
N TYR A 180 -5.59 20.37 -12.71
CA TYR A 180 -5.01 19.03 -12.80
C TYR A 180 -6.00 17.96 -12.32
N TRP A 181 -6.85 18.27 -11.33
CA TRP A 181 -7.94 17.38 -10.91
C TRP A 181 -9.05 17.27 -11.96
N GLU A 182 -9.29 18.32 -12.75
CA GLU A 182 -10.26 18.30 -13.85
C GLU A 182 -9.85 17.30 -14.96
N LYS A 183 -8.54 17.03 -15.09
CA LYS A 183 -7.99 16.06 -16.05
C LYS A 183 -7.94 14.62 -15.52
N LEU A 184 -8.26 14.40 -14.24
CA LEU A 184 -8.37 13.08 -13.67
C LEU A 184 -9.74 12.46 -13.98
N ASP A 185 -9.75 11.19 -14.31
CA ASP A 185 -11.00 10.43 -14.33
C ASP A 185 -11.63 10.46 -12.92
N LYS A 186 -12.94 10.65 -12.83
CA LYS A 186 -13.65 10.71 -11.55
C LYS A 186 -13.43 9.48 -10.67
N ASN A 187 -13.26 8.31 -11.28
CA ASN A 187 -12.95 7.05 -10.58
C ASN A 187 -11.49 6.89 -10.15
N LYS A 188 -10.65 7.93 -10.30
CA LYS A 188 -9.24 7.96 -9.90
C LYS A 188 -8.92 9.02 -8.85
N SER A 189 -9.94 9.63 -8.24
CA SER A 189 -9.79 10.63 -7.19
C SER A 189 -10.61 10.26 -5.96
N LEU A 190 -10.01 10.40 -4.77
CA LEU A 190 -10.70 10.20 -3.51
C LEU A 190 -11.74 11.30 -3.25
N PHE A 191 -11.57 12.50 -3.81
CA PHE A 191 -12.54 13.59 -3.65
C PHE A 191 -13.89 13.32 -4.35
N THR A 192 -13.91 12.41 -5.30
CA THR A 192 -15.12 12.03 -6.04
C THR A 192 -15.58 10.62 -5.74
N ASN A 193 -14.88 9.94 -4.82
CA ASN A 193 -15.15 8.56 -4.46
C ASN A 193 -16.28 8.45 -3.42
N GLY A 194 -16.89 7.26 -3.33
CA GLY A 194 -17.89 6.96 -2.31
C GLY A 194 -17.33 6.89 -0.91
N GLU A 195 -18.14 7.23 0.09
CA GLU A 195 -17.74 7.16 1.49
C GLU A 195 -17.33 5.72 1.89
N GLY A 196 -16.29 5.61 2.72
CA GLY A 196 -15.76 4.32 3.17
C GLY A 196 -14.98 3.53 2.12
N LYS A 197 -14.81 4.07 0.90
CA LYS A 197 -14.05 3.44 -0.18
C LYS A 197 -12.79 4.21 -0.52
N GLY A 198 -11.83 3.48 -1.04
CA GLY A 198 -10.59 4.02 -1.58
C GLY A 198 -9.47 4.17 -0.56
N VAL A 199 -8.28 3.77 -0.97
CA VAL A 199 -7.04 3.90 -0.22
C VAL A 199 -6.12 4.86 -0.94
N ALA A 200 -5.60 5.84 -0.20
CA ALA A 200 -4.76 6.90 -0.75
C ALA A 200 -3.43 6.38 -1.30
N ILE A 201 -3.15 6.65 -2.56
CA ILE A 201 -1.87 6.36 -3.18
C ILE A 201 -0.80 7.32 -2.65
N GLY A 202 0.42 6.82 -2.43
CA GLY A 202 1.58 7.61 -2.00
C GLY A 202 2.11 7.26 -0.61
N ASN A 203 1.45 6.39 0.10
CA ASN A 203 1.84 5.92 1.43
C ASN A 203 2.26 4.44 1.41
N LEU A 204 3.23 4.09 2.26
CA LEU A 204 3.77 2.74 2.36
C LEU A 204 2.68 1.69 2.65
N PHE A 205 1.77 2.00 3.57
CA PHE A 205 0.72 1.07 3.97
C PHE A 205 -0.23 0.69 2.83
N ALA A 206 -0.51 1.63 1.91
CA ALA A 206 -1.42 1.37 0.79
C ALA A 206 -0.93 0.22 -0.10
N GLN A 207 0.37 0.16 -0.34
CA GLN A 207 0.97 -0.90 -1.16
C GLN A 207 0.99 -2.25 -0.44
N ILE A 208 1.30 -2.25 0.85
CA ILE A 208 1.34 -3.46 1.68
C ILE A 208 -0.06 -4.07 1.81
N PHE A 209 -1.05 -3.26 2.13
CA PHE A 209 -2.42 -3.72 2.27
C PHE A 209 -3.10 -4.06 0.94
N ALA A 210 -2.71 -3.40 -0.16
CA ALA A 210 -3.15 -3.79 -1.49
C ALA A 210 -2.67 -5.20 -1.85
N ASN A 211 -1.40 -5.52 -1.58
CA ASN A 211 -0.87 -6.87 -1.76
C ASN A 211 -1.58 -7.89 -0.88
N PHE A 212 -1.81 -7.55 0.39
CA PHE A 212 -2.54 -8.42 1.32
C PHE A 212 -3.97 -8.72 0.84
N LEU A 213 -4.70 -7.70 0.39
CA LEU A 213 -6.06 -7.88 -0.14
C LEU A 213 -6.08 -8.76 -1.39
N LEU A 214 -5.17 -8.50 -2.34
CA LEU A 214 -5.12 -9.25 -3.60
C LEU A 214 -4.47 -10.63 -3.48
N ASN A 215 -3.83 -10.94 -2.37
CA ASN A 215 -3.30 -12.27 -2.13
C ASN A 215 -4.39 -13.36 -2.12
N THR A 216 -5.62 -13.00 -1.79
CA THR A 216 -6.78 -13.91 -1.90
C THR A 216 -7.06 -14.30 -3.35
N LEU A 217 -6.85 -13.37 -4.29
CA LEU A 217 -6.99 -13.65 -5.72
C LEU A 217 -5.79 -14.47 -6.23
N ASP A 218 -4.57 -14.17 -5.78
CA ASP A 218 -3.39 -14.96 -6.13
C ASP A 218 -3.59 -16.43 -5.72
N TRP A 219 -4.06 -16.68 -4.50
CA TRP A 219 -4.37 -18.03 -4.01
C TRP A 219 -5.49 -18.72 -4.77
N PHE A 220 -6.52 -17.97 -5.16
CA PHE A 220 -7.59 -18.50 -6.01
C PHE A 220 -7.03 -18.99 -7.35
N ILE A 221 -6.22 -18.17 -8.03
CA ILE A 221 -5.58 -18.51 -9.31
C ILE A 221 -4.71 -19.78 -9.18
N GLU A 222 -3.91 -19.85 -8.12
CA GLU A 222 -3.06 -21.02 -7.84
C GLU A 222 -3.87 -22.29 -7.56
N ASN A 223 -4.96 -22.17 -6.79
CA ASN A 223 -5.85 -23.30 -6.48
C ASN A 223 -6.61 -23.83 -7.71
N GLU A 224 -6.88 -22.97 -8.70
CA GLU A 224 -7.42 -23.38 -10.01
C GLU A 224 -6.38 -24.08 -10.89
N GLY A 225 -5.14 -24.26 -10.39
CA GLY A 225 -4.08 -24.93 -11.10
C GLY A 225 -3.43 -24.14 -12.23
N ILE A 226 -3.66 -22.82 -12.29
CA ILE A 226 -3.06 -21.92 -13.28
C ILE A 226 -1.59 -21.67 -12.89
N LYS A 227 -0.68 -22.32 -13.60
CA LYS A 227 0.76 -22.30 -13.28
C LYS A 227 1.47 -21.04 -13.77
N HIS A 228 1.09 -20.56 -14.94
CA HIS A 228 1.73 -19.44 -15.63
C HIS A 228 0.90 -18.18 -15.43
N HIS A 229 1.13 -17.49 -14.34
CA HIS A 229 0.50 -16.23 -13.99
C HIS A 229 1.48 -15.34 -13.23
N GLY A 230 1.15 -14.08 -13.08
CA GLY A 230 1.93 -13.18 -12.22
C GLY A 230 1.21 -11.86 -12.01
N ARG A 231 1.52 -11.21 -10.89
CA ARG A 231 0.89 -9.95 -10.51
C ARG A 231 1.91 -8.87 -10.14
N TYR A 232 1.70 -7.69 -10.69
CA TYR A 232 2.39 -6.47 -10.32
C TYR A 232 1.39 -5.39 -9.93
N VAL A 233 1.11 -5.21 -8.63
CA VAL A 233 0.03 -4.39 -8.05
C VAL A 233 -1.33 -4.91 -8.50
N ASP A 234 -2.00 -4.18 -9.39
CA ASP A 234 -3.31 -4.44 -10.00
C ASP A 234 -3.23 -4.97 -11.44
N ASP A 235 -2.03 -5.05 -12.01
CA ASP A 235 -1.75 -5.69 -13.30
C ASP A 235 -1.47 -7.19 -13.13
N PHE A 236 -2.14 -8.04 -13.93
CA PHE A 236 -1.97 -9.50 -13.97
C PHE A 236 -1.63 -9.98 -15.38
N TYR A 237 -0.99 -11.13 -15.46
CA TYR A 237 -0.93 -11.91 -16.69
C TYR A 237 -1.21 -13.38 -16.41
#